data_b50dc6a666d764fd9908ae2ddf125e57
#
_entry.id   b50dc6a666d764fd9908ae2ddf125e57
#
_cell.length_a   1.000
_cell.length_b   1.000
_cell.length_c   1.000
_cell.angle_alpha   90.00
_cell.angle_beta   90.00
_cell.angle_gamma   90.00
#
_symmetry.space_group_name_H-M   'P 1'
#
loop_
_entity.id
_entity.type
_entity.pdbx_description
1 polymer ?
#
loop_
_entity_poly.entity_id
_entity_poly.type
_entity_poly.pdbx_seq_one_letter_code
_entity_poly.pdbx_strand_id
1 'polypeptide(L)'
;MSTDDLTTLLAKLGKRLDEQEQRIEELTSENATLRQLLQKQGEKKGSKAPKFTENYSVEKNKGKGKSKRGKQATGRRPQGSKLELVGQTIEVYESGVPQAMCVEQASQYVWRIKDGRAVYICYRFFTQPETRALPSLPGVRNRLSEYGLEVILIVAFLHYWVGISLDHTCGVVQFFTGLALSKSQANSLLNQLRDDWSEVYDTIAELLAHQMVIYIDETGWKVGKDNCYTWAFSTAMHVLFRCGVGRG
;
A
#
# COMPACT_ATOMS: atom_id res chain seq x y z
N MET A 1 22.21 -8.90 -46.49
CA MET A 1 23.19 -8.21 -45.64
C MET A 1 24.55 -8.46 -46.29
N SER A 2 25.23 -7.40 -46.76
CA SER A 2 26.54 -7.51 -47.39
C SER A 2 27.61 -7.83 -46.35
N THR A 3 28.72 -8.48 -46.77
CA THR A 3 29.89 -8.73 -45.91
C THR A 3 30.45 -7.43 -45.34
N ASP A 4 30.34 -6.32 -46.07
CA ASP A 4 30.76 -4.99 -45.60
C ASP A 4 29.89 -4.41 -44.49
N ASP A 5 28.59 -4.72 -44.50
CA ASP A 5 27.68 -4.33 -43.39
C ASP A 5 28.03 -5.05 -42.09
N LEU A 6 28.40 -6.33 -42.17
CA LEU A 6 28.80 -7.16 -41.02
C LEU A 6 30.11 -6.67 -40.41
N THR A 7 31.11 -6.35 -41.25
CA THR A 7 32.42 -5.84 -40.77
C THR A 7 32.26 -4.47 -40.08
N THR A 8 31.42 -3.60 -40.63
CA THR A 8 31.10 -2.29 -40.02
C THR A 8 30.38 -2.43 -38.68
N LEU A 9 29.49 -3.40 -38.57
CA LEU A 9 28.74 -3.68 -37.32
C LEU A 9 29.64 -4.26 -36.26
N LEU A 10 30.55 -5.17 -36.60
CA LEU A 10 31.55 -5.72 -35.72
C LEU A 10 32.53 -4.65 -35.21
N ALA A 11 32.99 -3.75 -36.05
CA ALA A 11 33.83 -2.63 -35.66
C ALA A 11 33.12 -1.67 -34.67
N LYS A 12 31.81 -1.39 -34.90
CA LYS A 12 31.00 -0.60 -33.95
C LYS A 12 30.79 -1.30 -32.61
N LEU A 13 30.56 -2.61 -32.60
CA LEU A 13 30.44 -3.40 -31.39
C LEU A 13 31.75 -3.46 -30.61
N GLY A 14 32.91 -3.66 -31.29
CA GLY A 14 34.23 -3.60 -30.65
C GLY A 14 34.45 -2.27 -29.94
N LYS A 15 34.21 -1.15 -30.62
CA LYS A 15 34.36 0.17 -30.05
C LYS A 15 33.47 0.41 -28.82
N ARG A 16 32.22 -0.10 -28.85
CA ARG A 16 31.33 -0.02 -27.68
C ARG A 16 31.80 -0.90 -26.50
N LEU A 17 32.41 -2.03 -26.79
CA LEU A 17 33.00 -2.89 -25.77
C LEU A 17 34.18 -2.19 -25.08
N ASP A 18 35.10 -1.62 -25.87
CA ASP A 18 36.23 -0.87 -25.36
C ASP A 18 35.80 0.32 -24.48
N GLU A 19 34.76 1.07 -24.93
CA GLU A 19 34.18 2.16 -24.16
C GLU A 19 33.54 1.67 -22.82
N GLN A 20 32.92 0.52 -22.84
CA GLN A 20 32.34 -0.08 -21.61
C GLN A 20 33.43 -0.61 -20.68
N GLU A 21 34.48 -1.23 -21.18
CA GLU A 21 35.63 -1.67 -20.35
C GLU A 21 36.29 -0.48 -19.67
N GLN A 22 36.56 0.59 -20.40
CA GLN A 22 37.13 1.82 -19.80
C GLN A 22 36.17 2.37 -18.69
N ARG A 23 34.89 2.34 -18.91
CA ARG A 23 33.93 2.82 -17.90
C ARG A 23 33.88 1.95 -16.66
N ILE A 24 34.03 0.64 -16.81
CA ILE A 24 34.13 -0.31 -15.71
C ILE A 24 35.41 -0.07 -14.91
N GLU A 25 36.52 0.19 -15.56
CA GLU A 25 37.80 0.51 -14.88
C GLU A 25 37.73 1.82 -14.10
N GLU A 26 37.13 2.88 -14.69
CA GLU A 26 36.89 4.15 -14.00
C GLU A 26 36.05 3.96 -12.75
N LEU A 27 34.89 3.29 -12.89
CA LEU A 27 33.98 3.04 -11.77
C LEU A 27 34.60 2.15 -10.68
N THR A 28 35.46 1.21 -11.05
CA THR A 28 36.16 0.34 -10.10
C THR A 28 37.19 1.14 -9.30
N SER A 29 37.90 2.05 -9.96
CA SER A 29 38.86 2.97 -9.31
C SER A 29 38.14 3.95 -8.38
N GLU A 30 37.06 4.52 -8.83
CA GLU A 30 36.23 5.44 -8.02
C GLU A 30 35.66 4.75 -6.77
N ASN A 31 35.14 3.53 -6.93
CA ASN A 31 34.71 2.70 -5.81
C ASN A 31 35.79 2.38 -4.80
N ALA A 32 37.02 2.08 -5.28
CA ALA A 32 38.17 1.83 -4.41
C ALA A 32 38.50 3.10 -3.58
N THR A 33 38.46 4.26 -4.23
CA THR A 33 38.74 5.56 -3.58
C THR A 33 37.67 5.87 -2.53
N LEU A 34 36.38 5.68 -2.87
CA LEU A 34 35.26 5.88 -1.95
C LEU A 34 35.35 4.95 -0.73
N ARG A 35 35.71 3.69 -0.93
CA ARG A 35 35.91 2.73 0.18
C ARG A 35 37.05 3.17 1.11
N GLN A 36 38.14 3.67 0.56
CA GLN A 36 39.23 4.21 1.39
C GLN A 36 38.82 5.46 2.18
N LEU A 37 38.04 6.35 1.59
CA LEU A 37 37.49 7.52 2.27
C LEU A 37 36.53 7.14 3.40
N LEU A 38 35.67 6.16 3.18
CA LEU A 38 34.74 5.63 4.20
C LEU A 38 35.52 4.97 5.36
N GLN A 39 36.59 4.22 5.06
CA GLN A 39 37.45 3.59 6.07
C GLN A 39 38.15 4.65 6.92
N LYS A 40 38.73 5.70 6.32
CA LYS A 40 39.34 6.83 7.01
C LYS A 40 38.35 7.66 7.85
N GLN A 41 37.08 7.72 7.45
CA GLN A 41 35.99 8.35 8.24
C GLN A 41 35.55 7.48 9.40
N GLY A 42 35.56 6.14 9.24
CA GLY A 42 35.24 5.19 10.30
C GLY A 42 36.23 5.21 11.44
N GLU A 43 37.50 5.38 11.14
CA GLU A 43 38.58 5.44 12.15
C GLU A 43 38.61 6.73 12.98
N LYS A 44 38.04 7.83 12.45
CA LYS A 44 37.95 9.12 13.16
C LYS A 44 36.74 9.28 14.07
N LYS A 45 35.78 8.38 14.06
CA LYS A 45 34.62 8.41 14.90
C LYS A 45 34.51 7.22 15.83
N GLY A 46 35.35 7.22 16.86
CA GLY A 46 35.02 6.59 18.15
C GLY A 46 33.86 7.34 18.83
N SER A 47 32.83 7.76 18.10
CA SER A 47 31.63 8.33 18.68
C SER A 47 30.62 7.21 18.84
N LYS A 48 30.25 6.95 20.10
CA LYS A 48 29.08 6.16 20.48
C LYS A 48 27.96 6.50 19.50
N ALA A 49 27.45 5.47 18.80
CA ALA A 49 26.27 5.62 17.95
C ALA A 49 25.24 6.46 18.70
N PRO A 50 24.62 7.46 18.05
CA PRO A 50 23.58 8.25 18.70
C PRO A 50 22.56 7.27 19.23
N LYS A 51 22.40 7.24 20.55
CA LYS A 51 21.29 6.53 21.17
C LYS A 51 20.04 7.17 20.60
N PHE A 52 19.38 6.45 19.73
CA PHE A 52 18.02 6.78 19.31
C PHE A 52 17.19 6.77 20.60
N THR A 53 17.01 7.92 21.19
CA THR A 53 16.07 8.07 22.28
C THR A 53 14.71 7.82 21.66
N GLU A 54 14.13 6.66 21.99
CA GLU A 54 12.77 6.32 21.63
C GLU A 54 11.83 7.42 22.14
N ASN A 55 11.48 8.37 21.28
CA ASN A 55 10.44 9.37 21.57
C ASN A 55 9.03 8.75 21.52
N TYR A 56 8.93 7.45 21.57
CA TYR A 56 7.72 6.69 21.84
C TYR A 56 7.86 6.00 23.17
N SER A 57 7.92 6.79 24.25
CA SER A 57 7.55 6.28 25.55
C SER A 57 6.06 5.96 25.50
N VAL A 58 5.73 4.72 25.20
CA VAL A 58 4.51 4.12 25.72
C VAL A 58 4.68 4.19 27.22
N GLU A 59 4.15 5.23 27.85
CA GLU A 59 4.01 5.26 29.31
C GLU A 59 3.27 3.99 29.69
N LYS A 60 4.03 3.04 30.22
CA LYS A 60 3.44 1.91 30.93
C LYS A 60 2.69 2.52 32.11
N ASN A 61 1.40 2.77 31.93
CA ASN A 61 0.49 3.00 33.02
C ASN A 61 0.59 1.81 33.99
N LYS A 62 1.50 1.94 34.94
CA LYS A 62 1.57 1.03 36.08
C LYS A 62 0.26 1.12 36.83
N GLY A 63 -0.52 0.07 36.71
CA GLY A 63 -1.41 -0.40 37.74
C GLY A 63 -2.47 0.57 38.26
N LYS A 64 -3.58 0.68 37.57
CA LYS A 64 -4.88 0.82 38.24
C LYS A 64 -5.72 -0.40 37.85
N GLY A 65 -6.29 -1.01 38.86
CA GLY A 65 -6.91 -2.31 38.92
C GLY A 65 -7.69 -2.71 37.69
N LYS A 66 -7.62 -3.99 37.34
CA LYS A 66 -8.48 -4.65 36.38
C LYS A 66 -9.95 -4.41 36.74
N SER A 67 -10.48 -3.27 36.33
CA SER A 67 -11.91 -3.13 36.16
C SER A 67 -12.29 -4.23 35.17
N LYS A 68 -13.10 -5.18 35.61
CA LYS A 68 -13.80 -6.11 34.74
C LYS A 68 -14.65 -5.27 33.80
N ARG A 69 -14.06 -4.78 32.69
CA ARG A 69 -14.83 -4.29 31.55
C ARG A 69 -15.63 -5.49 31.10
N GLY A 70 -16.92 -5.46 31.45
CA GLY A 70 -17.87 -6.36 30.83
C GLY A 70 -17.59 -6.37 29.35
N LYS A 71 -17.61 -7.54 28.72
CA LYS A 71 -17.57 -7.70 27.28
C LYS A 71 -18.77 -6.91 26.73
N GLN A 72 -18.60 -5.59 26.57
CA GLN A 72 -19.45 -4.87 25.65
C GLN A 72 -19.17 -5.52 24.30
N ALA A 73 -20.15 -6.30 23.85
CA ALA A 73 -20.17 -6.79 22.51
C ALA A 73 -19.86 -5.58 21.62
N THR A 74 -18.72 -5.61 20.93
CA THR A 74 -18.39 -4.67 19.85
C THR A 74 -19.32 -5.00 18.68
N GLY A 75 -20.63 -4.87 18.96
CA GLY A 75 -21.66 -4.94 17.94
C GLY A 75 -21.36 -3.84 16.94
N ARG A 76 -21.13 -4.24 15.70
CA ARG A 76 -21.13 -3.35 14.56
C ARG A 76 -22.35 -2.45 14.71
N ARG A 77 -22.18 -1.13 14.82
CA ARG A 77 -23.32 -0.21 14.90
C ARG A 77 -24.27 -0.53 13.78
N PRO A 78 -25.59 -0.74 14.06
CA PRO A 78 -26.52 -1.07 13.00
C PRO A 78 -26.45 0.00 11.92
N GLN A 79 -26.45 -0.44 10.68
CA GLN A 79 -26.36 0.42 9.48
C GLN A 79 -27.40 1.54 9.48
N GLY A 80 -28.54 1.32 10.14
CA GLY A 80 -29.63 2.29 10.28
C GLY A 80 -29.30 3.59 11.04
N SER A 81 -28.22 3.60 11.86
CA SER A 81 -27.84 4.83 12.60
C SER A 81 -27.22 5.93 11.73
N LYS A 82 -27.01 5.67 10.42
CA LYS A 82 -26.43 6.62 9.47
C LYS A 82 -27.41 7.02 8.36
N LEU A 83 -28.67 6.60 8.43
CA LEU A 83 -29.68 6.90 7.39
C LEU A 83 -29.88 8.40 7.15
N GLU A 84 -29.77 9.19 8.21
CA GLU A 84 -29.87 10.66 8.13
C GLU A 84 -28.73 11.31 7.33
N LEU A 85 -27.63 10.59 7.11
CA LEU A 85 -26.47 11.08 6.38
C LEU A 85 -26.55 10.79 4.88
N VAL A 86 -27.59 10.06 4.43
CA VAL A 86 -27.73 9.70 3.02
C VAL A 86 -27.99 10.94 2.18
N GLY A 87 -26.99 11.32 1.39
CA GLY A 87 -27.09 12.47 0.48
C GLY A 87 -27.65 12.10 -0.90
N GLN A 88 -27.60 10.82 -1.29
CA GLN A 88 -28.07 10.34 -2.58
C GLN A 88 -28.55 8.89 -2.50
N THR A 89 -29.63 8.57 -3.20
CA THR A 89 -30.09 7.19 -3.42
C THR A 89 -29.94 6.87 -4.90
N ILE A 90 -29.37 5.69 -5.22
CA ILE A 90 -29.17 5.21 -6.58
C ILE A 90 -29.81 3.82 -6.68
N GLU A 91 -30.67 3.64 -7.67
CA GLU A 91 -31.27 2.36 -7.99
C GLU A 91 -30.37 1.60 -8.97
N VAL A 92 -30.09 0.35 -8.66
CA VAL A 92 -29.22 -0.55 -9.46
C VAL A 92 -30.07 -1.73 -9.89
N TYR A 93 -30.31 -1.82 -11.18
CA TYR A 93 -31.09 -2.89 -11.78
C TYR A 93 -30.19 -3.99 -12.34
N GLU A 94 -30.72 -5.20 -12.36
CA GLU A 94 -30.06 -6.36 -12.99
C GLU A 94 -29.93 -6.13 -14.51
N SER A 95 -28.75 -6.33 -15.05
CA SER A 95 -28.49 -6.15 -16.48
C SER A 95 -29.29 -7.13 -17.33
N GLY A 96 -29.94 -6.63 -18.36
CA GLY A 96 -30.70 -7.44 -19.31
C GLY A 96 -32.11 -7.82 -18.86
N VAL A 97 -32.56 -7.33 -17.69
CA VAL A 97 -33.90 -7.59 -17.17
C VAL A 97 -34.73 -6.31 -17.24
N PRO A 98 -35.98 -6.37 -17.76
CA PRO A 98 -36.91 -5.22 -17.72
C PRO A 98 -37.19 -4.79 -16.27
N GLN A 99 -37.15 -3.48 -16.02
CA GLN A 99 -37.31 -2.93 -14.66
C GLN A 99 -38.62 -3.36 -14.00
N ALA A 100 -39.67 -3.55 -14.78
CA ALA A 100 -40.99 -4.02 -14.29
C ALA A 100 -40.98 -5.43 -13.69
N MET A 101 -39.95 -6.23 -13.99
CA MET A 101 -39.78 -7.59 -13.45
C MET A 101 -38.83 -7.65 -12.25
N CYS A 102 -38.24 -6.52 -11.86
CA CYS A 102 -37.32 -6.42 -10.76
C CYS A 102 -38.03 -5.99 -9.48
N VAL A 103 -37.61 -6.62 -8.36
CA VAL A 103 -38.05 -6.22 -7.01
C VAL A 103 -36.84 -5.82 -6.18
N GLU A 104 -37.01 -4.92 -5.24
CA GLU A 104 -35.95 -4.53 -4.32
C GLU A 104 -35.60 -5.72 -3.43
N GLN A 105 -34.33 -6.13 -3.50
CA GLN A 105 -33.83 -7.24 -2.70
C GLN A 105 -32.91 -6.80 -1.56
N ALA A 106 -32.16 -5.72 -1.75
CA ALA A 106 -31.21 -5.27 -0.75
C ALA A 106 -30.83 -3.80 -0.93
N SER A 107 -30.21 -3.24 0.08
CA SER A 107 -29.56 -1.94 -0.01
C SER A 107 -28.14 -2.00 0.54
N GLN A 108 -27.23 -1.18 -0.01
CA GLN A 108 -25.87 -1.01 0.46
C GLN A 108 -25.57 0.48 0.59
N TYR A 109 -24.92 0.84 1.69
CA TYR A 109 -24.57 2.23 1.98
C TYR A 109 -23.07 2.40 1.87
N VAL A 110 -22.63 3.33 1.01
CA VAL A 110 -21.20 3.51 0.70
C VAL A 110 -20.84 4.99 0.70
N TRP A 111 -19.76 5.32 1.38
CA TRP A 111 -19.12 6.61 1.25
C TRP A 111 -18.35 6.68 -0.07
N ARG A 112 -18.70 7.64 -0.90
CA ARG A 112 -18.04 7.94 -2.17
C ARG A 112 -17.50 9.36 -2.15
N ILE A 113 -16.49 9.62 -2.98
CA ILE A 113 -16.03 11.00 -3.23
C ILE A 113 -16.53 11.41 -4.62
N LYS A 114 -17.38 12.43 -4.65
CA LYS A 114 -17.91 13.04 -5.86
C LYS A 114 -17.58 14.53 -5.83
N ASP A 115 -17.03 15.04 -6.92
CA ASP A 115 -16.67 16.46 -7.07
C ASP A 115 -15.85 17.00 -5.87
N GLY A 116 -14.91 16.18 -5.38
CA GLY A 116 -14.06 16.51 -4.24
C GLY A 116 -14.72 16.45 -2.88
N ARG A 117 -15.99 16.02 -2.77
CA ARG A 117 -16.72 15.92 -1.51
C ARG A 117 -17.16 14.50 -1.21
N ALA A 118 -17.19 14.18 0.06
CA ALA A 118 -17.71 12.90 0.53
C ALA A 118 -19.25 12.92 0.52
N VAL A 119 -19.82 11.92 -0.14
CA VAL A 119 -21.27 11.71 -0.22
C VAL A 119 -21.57 10.30 0.26
N TYR A 120 -22.51 10.17 1.19
CA TYR A 120 -23.00 8.87 1.63
C TYR A 120 -24.15 8.44 0.73
N ILE A 121 -23.94 7.36 -0.04
CA ILE A 121 -24.86 6.92 -1.08
C ILE A 121 -25.53 5.63 -0.64
N CYS A 122 -26.85 5.59 -0.75
CA CYS A 122 -27.65 4.37 -0.64
C CYS A 122 -27.84 3.77 -2.04
N TYR A 123 -27.27 2.59 -2.27
CA TYR A 123 -27.54 1.80 -3.47
C TYR A 123 -28.64 0.79 -3.17
N ARG A 124 -29.76 0.91 -3.88
CA ARG A 124 -30.89 -0.03 -3.79
C ARG A 124 -30.84 -0.99 -4.97
N PHE A 125 -30.76 -2.28 -4.68
CA PHE A 125 -30.61 -3.31 -5.71
C PHE A 125 -31.95 -3.90 -6.06
N PHE A 126 -32.26 -3.87 -7.35
CA PHE A 126 -33.48 -4.41 -7.93
C PHE A 126 -33.10 -5.57 -8.86
N THR A 127 -33.52 -6.79 -8.53
CA THR A 127 -33.26 -7.99 -9.32
C THR A 127 -34.52 -8.82 -9.45
N GLN A 128 -34.50 -9.82 -10.30
CA GLN A 128 -35.59 -10.78 -10.35
C GLN A 128 -35.72 -11.51 -9.00
N PRO A 129 -36.96 -11.89 -8.59
CA PRO A 129 -37.18 -12.56 -7.30
C PRO A 129 -36.37 -13.83 -7.10
N GLU A 130 -36.01 -14.51 -8.20
CA GLU A 130 -35.26 -15.78 -8.21
C GLU A 130 -33.75 -15.59 -8.22
N THR A 131 -33.25 -14.40 -8.56
CA THR A 131 -31.83 -14.08 -8.65
C THR A 131 -31.24 -13.87 -7.26
N ARG A 132 -30.34 -14.78 -6.86
CA ARG A 132 -29.63 -14.67 -5.57
C ARG A 132 -28.41 -13.75 -5.62
N ALA A 133 -27.81 -13.57 -6.81
CA ALA A 133 -26.62 -12.76 -7.00
C ALA A 133 -27.03 -11.30 -7.26
N LEU A 134 -26.58 -10.38 -6.43
CA LEU A 134 -26.80 -8.96 -6.65
C LEU A 134 -25.74 -8.38 -7.58
N PRO A 135 -26.09 -7.37 -8.40
CA PRO A 135 -25.13 -6.65 -9.24
C PRO A 135 -23.95 -6.09 -8.44
N SER A 136 -22.75 -6.13 -9.02
CA SER A 136 -21.57 -5.50 -8.44
C SER A 136 -21.62 -3.98 -8.68
N LEU A 137 -21.13 -3.21 -7.71
CA LEU A 137 -21.02 -1.77 -7.83
C LEU A 137 -19.62 -1.39 -8.35
N PRO A 138 -19.53 -0.59 -9.42
CA PRO A 138 -18.25 -0.07 -9.88
C PRO A 138 -17.55 0.75 -8.77
N GLY A 139 -16.27 0.46 -8.53
CA GLY A 139 -15.49 1.16 -7.51
C GLY A 139 -15.88 0.85 -6.07
N VAL A 140 -16.58 -0.26 -5.83
CA VAL A 140 -16.86 -0.80 -4.49
C VAL A 140 -16.36 -2.24 -4.44
N ARG A 141 -15.50 -2.54 -3.48
CA ARG A 141 -14.82 -3.83 -3.38
C ARG A 141 -15.78 -5.02 -3.25
N ASN A 142 -16.73 -4.91 -2.32
CA ASN A 142 -17.74 -5.93 -2.08
C ASN A 142 -18.95 -5.36 -1.35
N ARG A 143 -19.95 -6.20 -1.11
CA ARG A 143 -21.22 -5.80 -0.46
C ARG A 143 -21.09 -5.36 1.00
N LEU A 144 -20.00 -5.70 1.65
CA LEU A 144 -19.73 -5.30 3.04
C LEU A 144 -18.91 -4.02 3.11
N SER A 145 -18.42 -3.52 1.97
CA SER A 145 -17.61 -2.30 1.92
C SER A 145 -18.47 -1.08 2.20
N GLU A 146 -18.05 -0.30 3.19
CA GLU A 146 -18.68 0.97 3.58
C GLU A 146 -18.04 2.16 2.85
N TYR A 147 -16.92 1.95 2.14
CA TYR A 147 -16.15 2.96 1.45
C TYR A 147 -15.89 2.55 0.01
N GLY A 148 -15.97 3.53 -0.91
CA GLY A 148 -15.57 3.35 -2.29
C GLY A 148 -14.06 3.24 -2.45
N LEU A 149 -13.62 2.70 -3.58
CA LEU A 149 -12.22 2.50 -3.90
C LEU A 149 -11.43 3.81 -3.90
N GLU A 150 -12.05 4.91 -4.35
CA GLU A 150 -11.44 6.24 -4.36
C GLU A 150 -11.03 6.71 -2.96
N VAL A 151 -11.82 6.40 -1.92
CA VAL A 151 -11.46 6.72 -0.53
C VAL A 151 -10.23 5.94 -0.10
N ILE A 152 -10.20 4.65 -0.42
CA ILE A 152 -9.07 3.76 -0.09
C ILE A 152 -7.79 4.26 -0.78
N LEU A 153 -7.88 4.60 -2.06
CA LEU A 153 -6.74 5.06 -2.85
C LEU A 153 -6.21 6.42 -2.36
N ILE A 154 -7.08 7.35 -1.97
CA ILE A 154 -6.64 8.62 -1.38
C ILE A 154 -5.89 8.39 -0.08
N VAL A 155 -6.42 7.53 0.81
CA VAL A 155 -5.75 7.19 2.07
C VAL A 155 -4.39 6.54 1.81
N ALA A 156 -4.32 5.60 0.86
CA ALA A 156 -3.07 4.94 0.50
C ALA A 156 -2.05 5.91 -0.12
N PHE A 157 -2.48 6.78 -1.03
CA PHE A 157 -1.62 7.79 -1.65
C PHE A 157 -1.02 8.73 -0.60
N LEU A 158 -1.85 9.29 0.28
CA LEU A 158 -1.38 10.19 1.32
C LEU A 158 -0.43 9.52 2.30
N HIS A 159 -0.73 8.28 2.68
CA HIS A 159 0.07 7.57 3.68
C HIS A 159 1.37 7.02 3.09
N TYR A 160 1.33 6.33 1.95
CA TYR A 160 2.49 5.64 1.38
C TYR A 160 3.30 6.49 0.41
N TRP A 161 2.66 7.30 -0.42
CA TRP A 161 3.36 8.11 -1.41
C TRP A 161 3.80 9.45 -0.84
N VAL A 162 2.89 10.18 -0.19
CA VAL A 162 3.21 11.47 0.43
C VAL A 162 3.99 11.29 1.74
N GLY A 163 3.85 10.13 2.42
CA GLY A 163 4.59 9.78 3.62
C GLY A 163 4.07 10.43 4.91
N ILE A 164 2.83 10.90 4.94
CA ILE A 164 2.24 11.50 6.15
C ILE A 164 1.66 10.43 7.09
N SER A 165 1.61 10.73 8.37
CA SER A 165 1.06 9.83 9.38
C SER A 165 -0.43 9.56 9.14
N LEU A 166 -0.95 8.41 9.61
CA LEU A 166 -2.39 8.11 9.50
C LEU A 166 -3.27 9.18 10.15
N ASP A 167 -2.79 9.83 11.20
CA ASP A 167 -3.51 10.92 11.87
C ASP A 167 -3.66 12.13 10.96
N HIS A 168 -2.57 12.55 10.34
CA HIS A 168 -2.57 13.64 9.36
C HIS A 168 -3.35 13.24 8.11
N THR A 169 -3.23 12.00 7.64
CA THR A 169 -4.04 11.48 6.52
C THR A 169 -5.53 11.66 6.78
N CYS A 170 -6.01 11.25 7.96
CA CYS A 170 -7.42 11.45 8.33
C CYS A 170 -7.81 12.93 8.36
N GLY A 171 -6.94 13.79 8.91
CA GLY A 171 -7.17 15.24 8.94
C GLY A 171 -7.23 15.86 7.54
N VAL A 172 -6.33 15.50 6.64
CA VAL A 172 -6.31 15.96 5.25
C VAL A 172 -7.56 15.51 4.49
N VAL A 173 -7.94 14.23 4.61
CA VAL A 173 -9.17 13.71 4.00
C VAL A 173 -10.39 14.46 4.51
N GLN A 174 -10.50 14.66 5.82
CA GLN A 174 -11.61 15.40 6.40
C GLN A 174 -11.65 16.86 5.93
N PHE A 175 -10.51 17.54 5.87
CA PHE A 175 -10.42 18.94 5.45
C PHE A 175 -10.88 19.12 4.00
N PHE A 176 -10.41 18.29 3.08
CA PHE A 176 -10.71 18.45 1.65
C PHE A 176 -12.06 17.87 1.26
N THR A 177 -12.47 16.74 1.83
CA THR A 177 -13.68 16.02 1.38
C THR A 177 -14.85 16.10 2.34
N GLY A 178 -14.62 16.52 3.59
CA GLY A 178 -15.60 16.47 4.67
C GLY A 178 -15.79 15.07 5.28
N LEU A 179 -15.05 14.03 4.82
CA LEU A 179 -15.14 12.67 5.34
C LEU A 179 -14.36 12.50 6.62
N ALA A 180 -15.03 12.31 7.74
CA ALA A 180 -14.38 12.00 9.01
C ALA A 180 -14.01 10.51 9.07
N LEU A 181 -12.73 10.21 9.08
CA LEU A 181 -12.17 8.87 9.27
C LEU A 181 -11.41 8.80 10.59
N SER A 182 -11.59 7.72 11.34
CA SER A 182 -10.68 7.40 12.45
C SER A 182 -9.42 6.71 11.93
N LYS A 183 -8.31 6.79 12.68
CA LYS A 183 -7.06 6.05 12.36
C LYS A 183 -7.31 4.55 12.19
N SER A 184 -8.17 3.98 13.02
CA SER A 184 -8.51 2.56 12.94
C SER A 184 -9.23 2.21 11.63
N GLN A 185 -10.13 3.08 11.17
CA GLN A 185 -10.80 2.92 9.87
C GLN A 185 -9.80 3.06 8.73
N ALA A 186 -8.96 4.11 8.74
CA ALA A 186 -7.93 4.30 7.72
C ALA A 186 -6.98 3.09 7.65
N ASN A 187 -6.50 2.59 8.78
CA ASN A 187 -5.68 1.38 8.83
C ASN A 187 -6.42 0.14 8.29
N SER A 188 -7.71 0.00 8.59
CA SER A 188 -8.53 -1.08 8.05
C SER A 188 -8.67 -1.00 6.53
N LEU A 189 -8.79 0.21 5.97
CA LEU A 189 -8.83 0.42 4.52
C LEU A 189 -7.52 0.03 3.84
N LEU A 190 -6.38 0.39 4.45
CA LEU A 190 -5.05 -0.01 3.95
C LEU A 190 -4.85 -1.53 3.99
N ASN A 191 -5.34 -2.19 5.05
CA ASN A 191 -5.29 -3.66 5.13
C ASN A 191 -6.16 -4.32 4.05
N GLN A 192 -7.33 -3.75 3.74
CA GLN A 192 -8.15 -4.25 2.63
C GLN A 192 -7.42 -4.13 1.29
N LEU A 193 -6.75 -3.01 1.04
CA LEU A 193 -5.96 -2.80 -0.17
C LEU A 193 -4.80 -3.81 -0.27
N ARG A 194 -4.10 -4.07 0.84
CA ARG A 194 -3.05 -5.10 0.90
C ARG A 194 -3.59 -6.48 0.50
N ASP A 195 -4.75 -6.84 1.03
CA ASP A 195 -5.35 -8.15 0.75
C ASP A 195 -5.77 -8.25 -0.73
N ASP A 196 -6.27 -7.17 -1.32
CA ASP A 196 -6.65 -7.13 -2.74
C ASP A 196 -5.43 -7.19 -3.69
N TRP A 197 -4.26 -6.72 -3.24
CA TRP A 197 -3.04 -6.68 -4.04
C TRP A 197 -2.05 -7.80 -3.72
N SER A 198 -2.44 -8.79 -2.92
CA SER A 198 -1.55 -9.92 -2.58
C SER A 198 -1.08 -10.69 -3.81
N GLU A 199 -1.96 -10.94 -4.78
CA GLU A 199 -1.60 -11.64 -6.03
C GLU A 199 -0.62 -10.83 -6.89
N VAL A 200 -0.75 -9.49 -6.91
CA VAL A 200 0.20 -8.61 -7.62
C VAL A 200 1.57 -8.65 -6.94
N TYR A 201 1.59 -8.69 -5.60
CA TYR A 201 2.82 -8.83 -4.83
C TYR A 201 3.55 -10.14 -5.16
N ASP A 202 2.82 -11.26 -5.20
CA ASP A 202 3.37 -12.57 -5.53
C ASP A 202 3.89 -12.61 -6.98
N THR A 203 3.16 -12.01 -7.92
CA THR A 203 3.61 -11.86 -9.30
C THR A 203 4.92 -11.08 -9.42
N ILE A 204 5.07 -9.98 -8.66
CA ILE A 204 6.33 -9.20 -8.62
C ILE A 204 7.46 -10.06 -8.04
N ALA A 205 7.18 -10.85 -6.98
CA ALA A 205 8.17 -11.74 -6.39
C ALA A 205 8.67 -12.80 -7.39
N GLU A 206 7.77 -13.37 -8.18
CA GLU A 206 8.11 -14.31 -9.24
C GLU A 206 8.94 -13.64 -10.35
N LEU A 207 8.53 -12.46 -10.80
CA LEU A 207 9.27 -11.69 -11.81
C LEU A 207 10.70 -11.38 -11.33
N LEU A 208 10.87 -11.03 -10.06
CA LEU A 208 12.20 -10.78 -9.47
C LEU A 208 13.04 -12.06 -9.44
N ALA A 209 12.46 -13.21 -9.09
CA ALA A 209 13.16 -14.49 -9.01
C ALA A 209 13.75 -14.93 -10.36
N HIS A 210 13.23 -14.45 -11.48
CA HIS A 210 13.69 -14.76 -12.83
C HIS A 210 14.67 -13.71 -13.41
N GLN A 211 15.05 -12.70 -12.64
CA GLN A 211 15.99 -11.68 -13.11
C GLN A 211 17.44 -12.16 -13.00
N MET A 212 18.28 -11.79 -13.98
CA MET A 212 19.71 -12.11 -13.98
C MET A 212 20.49 -11.41 -12.87
N VAL A 213 20.07 -10.22 -12.47
CA VAL A 213 20.70 -9.41 -11.43
C VAL A 213 19.65 -8.86 -10.49
N ILE A 214 19.82 -9.13 -9.20
CA ILE A 214 18.97 -8.60 -8.12
C ILE A 214 19.87 -7.93 -7.11
N TYR A 215 19.55 -6.70 -6.75
CA TYR A 215 20.16 -5.99 -5.63
C TYR A 215 19.36 -6.29 -4.37
N ILE A 216 20.05 -6.67 -3.30
CA ILE A 216 19.42 -7.00 -2.02
C ILE A 216 20.02 -6.09 -0.95
N ASP A 217 19.14 -5.43 -0.20
CA ASP A 217 19.52 -4.63 0.96
C ASP A 217 18.70 -5.05 2.18
N GLU A 218 19.29 -4.92 3.36
CA GLU A 218 18.70 -5.35 4.63
C GLU A 218 18.69 -4.18 5.62
N THR A 219 17.51 -3.89 6.17
CA THR A 219 17.36 -2.94 7.27
C THR A 219 16.78 -3.64 8.48
N GLY A 220 17.53 -3.65 9.58
CA GLY A 220 17.10 -4.24 10.85
C GLY A 220 16.43 -3.22 11.75
N TRP A 221 15.35 -3.63 12.43
CA TRP A 221 14.72 -2.86 13.51
C TRP A 221 14.23 -3.76 14.64
N LYS A 222 13.83 -3.15 15.74
CA LYS A 222 13.24 -3.88 16.88
C LYS A 222 11.75 -3.62 16.97
N VAL A 223 10.97 -4.71 17.08
CA VAL A 223 9.55 -4.66 17.40
C VAL A 223 9.35 -5.31 18.75
N GLY A 224 9.20 -4.50 19.79
CA GLY A 224 9.18 -4.99 21.17
C GLY A 224 10.51 -5.61 21.59
N LYS A 225 10.53 -6.94 21.75
CA LYS A 225 11.76 -7.71 22.09
C LYS A 225 12.40 -8.40 20.89
N ASP A 226 11.68 -8.46 19.78
CA ASP A 226 12.09 -9.22 18.62
C ASP A 226 12.90 -8.37 17.63
N ASN A 227 13.98 -8.95 17.08
CA ASN A 227 14.71 -8.35 15.98
C ASN A 227 13.96 -8.67 14.69
N CYS A 228 13.49 -7.63 14.02
CA CYS A 228 12.82 -7.73 12.73
C CYS A 228 13.72 -7.15 11.63
N TYR A 229 13.54 -7.65 10.43
CA TYR A 229 14.32 -7.22 9.26
C TYR A 229 13.37 -6.93 8.11
N THR A 230 13.69 -5.88 7.37
CA THR A 230 13.08 -5.64 6.06
C THR A 230 14.15 -5.84 5.01
N TRP A 231 13.85 -6.73 4.10
CA TRP A 231 14.66 -6.99 2.93
C TRP A 231 14.07 -6.22 1.75
N ALA A 232 14.90 -5.45 1.07
CA ALA A 232 14.55 -4.82 -0.19
C ALA A 232 15.20 -5.61 -1.32
N PHE A 233 14.40 -6.14 -2.22
CA PHE A 233 14.84 -6.79 -3.44
C PHE A 233 14.56 -5.84 -4.59
N SER A 234 15.59 -5.47 -5.35
CA SER A 234 15.40 -4.50 -6.44
C SER A 234 16.11 -4.91 -7.72
N THR A 235 15.51 -4.50 -8.82
CA THR A 235 16.08 -4.52 -10.17
C THR A 235 15.96 -3.14 -10.78
N ALA A 236 16.34 -2.96 -12.03
CA ALA A 236 16.13 -1.69 -12.73
C ALA A 236 14.65 -1.28 -12.87
N MET A 237 13.72 -2.23 -12.81
CA MET A 237 12.30 -2.01 -13.08
C MET A 237 11.36 -2.26 -11.89
N HIS A 238 11.78 -3.08 -10.93
CA HIS A 238 10.91 -3.54 -9.84
C HIS A 238 11.61 -3.46 -8.50
N VAL A 239 10.84 -3.16 -7.46
CA VAL A 239 11.27 -3.20 -6.06
C VAL A 239 10.24 -3.97 -5.25
N LEU A 240 10.71 -4.89 -4.42
CA LEU A 240 9.88 -5.65 -3.50
C LEU A 240 10.46 -5.56 -2.09
N PHE A 241 9.60 -5.31 -1.11
CA PHE A 241 9.97 -5.32 0.30
C PHE A 241 9.37 -6.54 1.00
N ARG A 242 10.18 -7.26 1.74
CA ARG A 242 9.74 -8.37 2.58
C ARG A 242 10.17 -8.15 4.02
N CYS A 243 9.20 -8.16 4.93
CA CYS A 243 9.45 -8.03 6.37
C CYS A 243 9.33 -9.38 7.06
N GLY A 244 10.20 -9.65 8.03
CA GLY A 244 10.15 -10.90 8.78
C GLY A 244 10.86 -10.78 10.14
N VAL A 245 10.63 -11.77 10.99
CA VAL A 245 11.31 -11.95 12.27
C VAL A 245 12.50 -12.88 12.04
N GLY A 246 13.69 -12.44 12.46
CA GLY A 246 14.93 -13.20 12.23
C GLY A 246 15.50 -13.00 10.82
N ARG A 247 16.68 -13.57 10.60
CA ARG A 247 17.41 -13.52 9.31
C ARG A 247 17.10 -14.68 8.36
N GLY A 248 16.10 -15.47 8.64
CA GLY A 248 15.71 -16.65 7.85
C GLY A 248 15.80 -17.92 8.63
#